data_3d653b3ee90dc965862cf045d2219c60
#
_entry.id   3d653b3ee90dc965862cf045d2219c60
#
_cell.length_a   1.000
_cell.length_b   1.000
_cell.length_c   1.000
_cell.angle_alpha   90.00
_cell.angle_beta   90.00
_cell.angle_gamma   90.00
#
_symmetry.space_group_name_H-M   'P 1'
#
loop_
_entity.id
_entity.type
_entity.pdbx_description
1 polymer ?
#
loop_
_entity_poly.entity_id
_entity_poly.type
_entity_poly.pdbx_seq_one_letter_code
_entity_poly.pdbx_strand_id
1 'polypeptide(L)'
;MHARLLIPPLAAALLCLTACDLEDLDSVSKYNRDFHYSYPMKASGQLDIETFNGSVDISGWDQPTVDISGTKYGPTAEAADAIRVDISNSPDAVSVRIVRPSVRRNNEGARLVIKMPRGALLDRIVSSNGSIRTIDGTGPARLHTSNGSIHVQDLRGALTAETSNAAVELDGVEGDVTAHSSNGHIRAERVNGGLEAHTSNSSVNLKVDRADKPVRVESSNGAVDVSLAPDFASNVHVNTSNSSITVHVPTEPNARLIARTSNGNISSDFDMRVRGEFSKNRMEGTLGRGDGLFDLSTSNSSIRILRR
;
A
#
# COMPACT_ATOMS: atom_id res chain seq x y z
N MET A 1 10.48 -93.56 8.41
CA MET A 1 9.52 -92.93 9.35
C MET A 1 9.80 -91.43 9.33
N HIS A 2 9.05 -90.70 8.56
CA HIS A 2 9.23 -89.24 8.41
C HIS A 2 8.04 -88.49 9.01
N ALA A 3 8.26 -87.86 10.13
CA ALA A 3 7.27 -86.99 10.75
C ALA A 3 7.21 -85.62 10.04
N ARG A 4 6.06 -85.29 9.45
CA ARG A 4 5.78 -83.96 8.88
C ARG A 4 5.20 -83.07 9.97
N LEU A 5 5.90 -82.01 10.28
CA LEU A 5 5.45 -80.95 11.15
C LEU A 5 4.55 -80.00 10.34
N LEU A 6 3.29 -79.85 10.71
CA LEU A 6 2.34 -78.86 10.16
C LEU A 6 2.47 -77.54 10.93
N ILE A 7 2.80 -76.50 10.22
CA ILE A 7 2.78 -75.12 10.73
C ILE A 7 1.45 -74.50 10.29
N PRO A 8 0.66 -73.90 11.20
CA PRO A 8 -0.54 -73.15 10.82
C PRO A 8 -0.22 -71.79 10.28
N PRO A 9 -1.02 -71.23 9.34
CA PRO A 9 -0.77 -69.92 8.80
C PRO A 9 -1.17 -68.83 9.81
N LEU A 10 -0.23 -67.91 10.03
CA LEU A 10 -0.41 -66.66 10.80
C LEU A 10 -1.28 -65.71 9.99
N ALA A 11 -2.49 -65.47 10.47
CA ALA A 11 -3.37 -64.44 9.89
C ALA A 11 -2.83 -63.04 10.23
N ALA A 12 -2.30 -62.35 9.23
CA ALA A 12 -1.94 -60.93 9.33
C ALA A 12 -3.21 -60.06 9.34
N ALA A 13 -3.59 -59.58 10.52
CA ALA A 13 -4.61 -58.55 10.65
C ALA A 13 -4.06 -57.21 10.15
N LEU A 14 -4.51 -56.80 8.97
CA LEU A 14 -4.23 -55.48 8.39
C LEU A 14 -5.07 -54.45 9.16
N LEU A 15 -4.48 -53.72 10.10
CA LEU A 15 -5.09 -52.53 10.69
C LEU A 15 -5.06 -51.43 9.62
N CYS A 16 -6.20 -51.18 8.99
CA CYS A 16 -6.47 -49.95 8.28
C CYS A 16 -6.57 -48.82 9.31
N LEU A 17 -5.47 -48.13 9.53
CA LEU A 17 -5.49 -46.79 10.11
C LEU A 17 -6.12 -45.88 9.05
N THR A 18 -7.40 -45.60 9.20
CA THR A 18 -8.02 -44.47 8.54
C THR A 18 -7.32 -43.24 9.07
N ALA A 19 -6.43 -42.65 8.24
CA ALA A 19 -5.98 -41.31 8.44
C ALA A 19 -7.22 -40.40 8.40
N CYS A 20 -7.68 -39.97 9.57
CA CYS A 20 -8.56 -38.82 9.64
C CYS A 20 -7.77 -37.65 9.06
N ASP A 21 -8.24 -37.12 7.95
CA ASP A 21 -7.79 -35.87 7.40
C ASP A 21 -7.93 -34.80 8.49
N LEU A 22 -6.79 -34.37 9.02
CA LEU A 22 -6.68 -33.23 9.94
C LEU A 22 -6.67 -31.91 9.20
N GLU A 23 -7.01 -31.90 7.92
CA GLU A 23 -7.01 -30.68 7.10
C GLU A 23 -8.26 -29.80 7.26
N ASP A 24 -9.25 -30.19 8.03
CA ASP A 24 -10.53 -29.47 8.17
C ASP A 24 -10.72 -28.68 9.47
N LEU A 25 -9.65 -28.43 10.24
CA LEU A 25 -9.78 -27.72 11.52
C LEU A 25 -9.65 -26.21 11.40
N ASP A 26 -9.43 -25.62 10.22
CA ASP A 26 -9.29 -24.17 10.02
C ASP A 26 -10.36 -23.53 9.11
N SER A 27 -11.33 -24.29 8.62
CA SER A 27 -12.51 -23.73 7.99
C SER A 27 -13.57 -23.40 9.03
N VAL A 28 -13.41 -22.30 9.76
CA VAL A 28 -14.58 -21.64 10.35
C VAL A 28 -15.52 -21.38 9.20
N SER A 29 -16.57 -22.17 9.06
CA SER A 29 -17.55 -22.09 7.95
C SER A 29 -18.08 -20.67 7.91
N LYS A 30 -17.64 -19.89 6.91
CA LYS A 30 -18.14 -18.55 6.69
C LYS A 30 -19.41 -18.67 5.87
N TYR A 31 -20.50 -18.24 6.43
CA TYR A 31 -21.73 -18.08 5.66
C TYR A 31 -21.62 -16.83 4.80
N ASN A 32 -21.84 -16.98 3.50
CA ASN A 32 -21.74 -15.92 2.51
C ASN A 32 -23.13 -15.55 1.98
N ARG A 33 -23.32 -14.24 1.73
CA ARG A 33 -24.52 -13.68 1.11
C ARG A 33 -24.07 -12.66 0.06
N ASP A 34 -24.25 -13.02 -1.18
CA ASP A 34 -23.92 -12.14 -2.30
C ASP A 34 -24.99 -11.08 -2.49
N PHE A 35 -24.58 -9.92 -2.98
CA PHE A 35 -25.45 -8.84 -3.38
C PHE A 35 -24.90 -8.12 -4.59
N HIS A 36 -25.80 -7.49 -5.33
CA HIS A 36 -25.45 -6.73 -6.53
C HIS A 36 -26.40 -5.56 -6.71
N TYR A 37 -25.83 -4.39 -6.99
CA TYR A 37 -26.56 -3.17 -7.30
C TYR A 37 -25.90 -2.45 -8.47
N SER A 38 -26.70 -1.79 -9.29
CA SER A 38 -26.20 -0.97 -10.40
C SER A 38 -27.00 0.31 -10.48
N TYR A 39 -26.30 1.44 -10.59
CA TYR A 39 -26.93 2.76 -10.65
C TYR A 39 -26.33 3.62 -11.75
N PRO A 40 -27.14 4.47 -12.43
CA PRO A 40 -26.58 5.48 -13.31
C PRO A 40 -25.63 6.42 -12.57
N MET A 41 -24.47 6.70 -13.18
CA MET A 41 -23.47 7.61 -12.61
C MET A 41 -22.81 8.40 -13.73
N LYS A 42 -22.72 9.72 -13.59
CA LYS A 42 -21.99 10.58 -14.52
C LYS A 42 -20.49 10.29 -14.47
N ALA A 43 -19.80 10.56 -15.57
CA ALA A 43 -18.33 10.46 -15.59
C ALA A 43 -17.63 11.41 -14.60
N SER A 44 -18.29 12.48 -14.17
CA SER A 44 -17.81 13.40 -13.11
C SER A 44 -18.41 13.13 -11.74
N GLY A 45 -19.11 12.00 -11.57
CA GLY A 45 -19.74 11.64 -10.29
C GLY A 45 -18.71 11.28 -9.23
N GLN A 46 -19.13 11.25 -7.97
CA GLN A 46 -18.28 10.97 -6.82
C GLN A 46 -18.65 9.63 -6.18
N LEU A 47 -17.65 8.86 -5.77
CA LEU A 47 -17.82 7.61 -5.05
C LEU A 47 -17.28 7.74 -3.62
N ASP A 48 -18.15 7.48 -2.64
CA ASP A 48 -17.80 7.38 -1.20
C ASP A 48 -18.09 5.97 -0.70
N ILE A 49 -17.14 5.37 0.02
CA ILE A 49 -17.29 4.02 0.57
C ILE A 49 -16.84 3.99 2.03
N GLU A 50 -17.67 3.40 2.87
CA GLU A 50 -17.34 3.14 4.26
C GLU A 50 -17.65 1.68 4.61
N THR A 51 -16.62 0.95 5.02
CA THR A 51 -16.74 -0.44 5.49
C THR A 51 -15.96 -0.67 6.78
N PHE A 52 -16.28 -1.73 7.52
CA PHE A 52 -15.56 -2.05 8.75
C PHE A 52 -14.59 -3.23 8.60
N ASN A 53 -14.98 -4.28 7.88
CA ASN A 53 -14.12 -5.44 7.58
C ASN A 53 -14.39 -5.93 6.15
N GLY A 54 -13.33 -6.36 5.47
CA GLY A 54 -13.38 -6.88 4.13
C GLY A 54 -12.73 -5.94 3.11
N SER A 55 -12.28 -6.49 2.00
CA SER A 55 -11.62 -5.76 0.94
C SER A 55 -12.57 -4.86 0.16
N VAL A 56 -12.02 -3.79 -0.38
CA VAL A 56 -12.68 -2.90 -1.33
C VAL A 56 -11.81 -2.84 -2.59
N ASP A 57 -12.31 -3.41 -3.67
CA ASP A 57 -11.67 -3.44 -4.97
C ASP A 57 -12.44 -2.52 -5.93
N ILE A 58 -11.80 -1.47 -6.43
CA ILE A 58 -12.42 -0.46 -7.29
C ILE A 58 -11.70 -0.42 -8.63
N SER A 59 -12.45 -0.38 -9.72
CA SER A 59 -11.88 -0.23 -11.05
C SER A 59 -12.71 0.71 -11.94
N GLY A 60 -11.98 1.48 -12.78
CA GLY A 60 -12.60 2.29 -13.79
C GLY A 60 -13.10 1.46 -15.00
N TRP A 61 -14.26 1.80 -15.59
CA TRP A 61 -14.77 1.20 -16.80
C TRP A 61 -15.43 2.23 -17.72
N ASP A 62 -15.83 1.80 -18.92
CA ASP A 62 -16.37 2.70 -19.94
C ASP A 62 -17.91 2.75 -19.98
N GLN A 63 -18.57 2.39 -18.87
CA GLN A 63 -20.03 2.45 -18.77
C GLN A 63 -20.48 3.65 -17.92
N PRO A 64 -21.64 4.29 -18.24
CA PRO A 64 -22.16 5.41 -17.47
C PRO A 64 -22.94 4.94 -16.22
N THR A 65 -22.44 3.92 -15.56
CA THR A 65 -23.05 3.32 -14.37
C THR A 65 -21.97 2.98 -13.35
N VAL A 66 -22.33 2.99 -12.07
CA VAL A 66 -21.56 2.32 -11.02
C VAL A 66 -22.19 0.96 -10.78
N ASP A 67 -21.36 -0.08 -10.80
CA ASP A 67 -21.72 -1.47 -10.52
C ASP A 67 -21.09 -1.88 -9.20
N ILE A 68 -21.90 -2.32 -8.26
CA ILE A 68 -21.51 -2.64 -6.88
C ILE A 68 -21.86 -4.09 -6.61
N SER A 69 -20.88 -4.96 -6.68
CA SER A 69 -21.00 -6.36 -6.31
C SER A 69 -20.31 -6.62 -4.98
N GLY A 70 -20.82 -7.55 -4.19
CA GLY A 70 -20.16 -7.89 -2.96
C GLY A 70 -20.70 -9.14 -2.29
N THR A 71 -19.95 -9.59 -1.29
CA THR A 71 -20.29 -10.75 -0.49
C THR A 71 -20.21 -10.38 0.99
N LYS A 72 -21.33 -10.39 1.68
CA LYS A 72 -21.40 -10.31 3.15
C LYS A 72 -21.02 -11.67 3.71
N TYR A 73 -20.23 -11.71 4.76
CA TYR A 73 -19.83 -12.96 5.41
C TYR A 73 -19.91 -12.86 6.92
N GLY A 74 -20.16 -13.99 7.55
CA GLY A 74 -20.24 -14.10 9.01
C GLY A 74 -20.06 -15.54 9.50
N PRO A 75 -19.87 -15.75 10.80
CA PRO A 75 -19.74 -17.10 11.40
C PRO A 75 -21.04 -17.90 11.36
N THR A 76 -22.20 -17.26 11.22
CA THR A 76 -23.51 -17.88 11.04
C THR A 76 -24.29 -17.19 9.94
N ALA A 77 -25.33 -17.83 9.42
CA ALA A 77 -26.20 -17.25 8.41
C ALA A 77 -26.85 -15.94 8.91
N GLU A 78 -27.35 -15.93 10.14
CA GLU A 78 -27.96 -14.77 10.77
C GLU A 78 -26.95 -13.61 10.93
N ALA A 79 -25.69 -13.92 11.22
CA ALA A 79 -24.63 -12.90 11.31
C ALA A 79 -24.36 -12.25 9.96
N ALA A 80 -24.27 -13.03 8.87
CA ALA A 80 -24.11 -12.52 7.54
C ALA A 80 -25.35 -11.72 7.06
N ASP A 81 -26.56 -12.18 7.37
CA ASP A 81 -27.81 -11.52 7.01
C ASP A 81 -28.00 -10.19 7.79
N ALA A 82 -27.52 -10.11 9.03
CA ALA A 82 -27.60 -8.91 9.87
C ALA A 82 -26.71 -7.75 9.37
N ILE A 83 -25.71 -8.01 8.52
CA ILE A 83 -24.91 -6.96 7.90
C ILE A 83 -25.77 -6.24 6.86
N ARG A 84 -25.94 -4.93 7.02
CA ARG A 84 -26.71 -4.10 6.08
C ARG A 84 -25.78 -3.40 5.09
N VAL A 85 -26.27 -3.27 3.88
CA VAL A 85 -25.65 -2.48 2.82
C VAL A 85 -26.55 -1.28 2.58
N ASP A 86 -26.17 -0.13 3.09
CA ASP A 86 -26.89 1.12 2.92
C ASP A 86 -26.28 1.87 1.72
N ILE A 87 -27.09 2.14 0.71
CA ILE A 87 -26.67 2.84 -0.51
C ILE A 87 -27.50 4.09 -0.71
N SER A 88 -26.83 5.23 -0.80
CA SER A 88 -27.41 6.47 -1.29
C SER A 88 -26.88 6.74 -2.69
N ASN A 89 -27.78 6.98 -3.65
CA ASN A 89 -27.41 7.16 -5.03
C ASN A 89 -28.07 8.38 -5.68
N SER A 90 -27.30 9.04 -6.50
CA SER A 90 -27.74 10.02 -7.49
C SER A 90 -26.81 9.94 -8.71
N PRO A 91 -27.15 10.55 -9.84
CA PRO A 91 -26.22 10.57 -10.98
C PRO A 91 -24.88 11.27 -10.70
N ASP A 92 -24.82 12.15 -9.70
CA ASP A 92 -23.65 12.93 -9.34
C ASP A 92 -22.84 12.33 -8.18
N ALA A 93 -23.44 11.46 -7.37
CA ALA A 93 -22.75 10.84 -6.22
C ALA A 93 -23.38 9.49 -5.84
N VAL A 94 -22.52 8.54 -5.51
CA VAL A 94 -22.92 7.26 -4.93
C VAL A 94 -22.14 7.02 -3.66
N SER A 95 -22.86 6.75 -2.57
CA SER A 95 -22.26 6.42 -1.25
C SER A 95 -22.70 5.02 -0.85
N VAL A 96 -21.74 4.18 -0.49
CA VAL A 96 -21.93 2.79 -0.05
C VAL A 96 -21.43 2.64 1.38
N ARG A 97 -22.31 2.29 2.29
CA ARG A 97 -21.95 2.04 3.69
C ARG A 97 -22.31 0.63 4.09
N ILE A 98 -21.30 -0.11 4.55
CA ILE A 98 -21.48 -1.42 5.16
C ILE A 98 -21.68 -1.21 6.67
N VAL A 99 -22.90 -1.45 7.13
CA VAL A 99 -23.28 -1.20 8.53
C VAL A 99 -23.08 -2.46 9.34
N ARG A 100 -22.26 -2.32 10.39
CA ARG A 100 -21.98 -3.40 11.34
C ARG A 100 -23.23 -3.70 12.18
N PRO A 101 -23.54 -5.00 12.43
CA PRO A 101 -24.62 -5.38 13.33
C PRO A 101 -24.38 -4.89 14.77
N SER A 102 -25.47 -4.64 15.51
CA SER A 102 -25.41 -4.24 16.92
C SER A 102 -24.79 -5.33 17.80
N VAL A 103 -25.06 -6.61 17.50
CA VAL A 103 -24.41 -7.74 18.13
C VAL A 103 -23.13 -8.06 17.35
N ARG A 104 -21.99 -7.66 17.90
CA ARG A 104 -20.69 -7.86 17.28
C ARG A 104 -20.23 -9.31 17.40
N ARG A 105 -19.80 -9.88 16.29
CA ARG A 105 -19.17 -11.20 16.24
C ARG A 105 -17.81 -11.11 15.54
N ASN A 106 -16.93 -12.06 15.83
CA ASN A 106 -15.67 -12.17 15.12
C ASN A 106 -15.92 -12.70 13.69
N ASN A 107 -15.05 -12.39 12.75
CA ASN A 107 -15.12 -12.85 11.36
C ASN A 107 -16.40 -12.45 10.60
N GLU A 108 -16.95 -11.26 10.84
CA GLU A 108 -18.05 -10.67 10.08
C GLU A 108 -17.55 -9.48 9.24
N GLY A 109 -18.11 -9.33 8.04
CA GLY A 109 -17.75 -8.22 7.15
C GLY A 109 -18.36 -8.35 5.76
N ALA A 110 -17.90 -7.49 4.85
CA ALA A 110 -18.30 -7.54 3.44
C ALA A 110 -17.11 -7.25 2.52
N ARG A 111 -16.94 -8.04 1.49
CA ARG A 111 -16.03 -7.74 0.38
C ARG A 111 -16.83 -7.00 -0.68
N LEU A 112 -16.22 -5.94 -1.22
CA LEU A 112 -16.82 -5.09 -2.23
C LEU A 112 -15.96 -5.14 -3.50
N VAL A 113 -16.62 -5.30 -4.64
CA VAL A 113 -16.03 -5.13 -5.97
C VAL A 113 -16.88 -4.11 -6.71
N ILE A 114 -16.27 -2.98 -7.04
CA ILE A 114 -16.96 -1.83 -7.59
C ILE A 114 -16.35 -1.46 -8.93
N LYS A 115 -17.19 -1.29 -9.93
CA LYS A 115 -16.80 -0.72 -11.22
C LYS A 115 -17.49 0.62 -11.36
N MET A 116 -16.76 1.65 -11.75
CA MET A 116 -17.27 3.01 -11.89
C MET A 116 -16.79 3.66 -13.18
N PRO A 117 -17.48 4.68 -13.71
CA PRO A 117 -16.98 5.42 -14.87
C PRO A 117 -15.55 5.93 -14.63
N ARG A 118 -14.62 5.78 -15.59
CA ARG A 118 -13.20 6.15 -15.46
C ARG A 118 -12.96 7.60 -14.99
N GLY A 119 -13.84 8.51 -15.37
CA GLY A 119 -13.75 9.92 -14.97
C GLY A 119 -14.37 10.23 -13.60
N ALA A 120 -15.06 9.27 -12.98
CA ALA A 120 -15.66 9.47 -11.68
C ALA A 120 -14.60 9.60 -10.58
N LEU A 121 -14.87 10.45 -9.58
CA LEU A 121 -13.93 10.79 -8.52
C LEU A 121 -14.01 9.79 -7.37
N LEU A 122 -12.85 9.34 -6.92
CA LEU A 122 -12.70 8.58 -5.68
C LEU A 122 -12.60 9.58 -4.52
N ASP A 123 -13.72 10.01 -3.94
CA ASP A 123 -13.66 11.03 -2.89
C ASP A 123 -13.12 10.45 -1.58
N ARG A 124 -13.84 9.50 -0.96
CA ARG A 124 -13.48 8.95 0.35
C ARG A 124 -13.76 7.45 0.40
N ILE A 125 -12.71 6.68 0.58
CA ILE A 125 -12.79 5.22 0.69
C ILE A 125 -12.18 4.81 2.03
N VAL A 126 -13.01 4.31 2.94
CA VAL A 126 -12.61 4.00 4.32
C VAL A 126 -12.92 2.55 4.66
N SER A 127 -11.93 1.86 5.19
CA SER A 127 -12.09 0.54 5.82
C SER A 127 -11.41 0.53 7.19
N SER A 128 -11.87 -0.29 8.13
CA SER A 128 -11.12 -0.49 9.37
C SER A 128 -10.07 -1.61 9.22
N ASN A 129 -10.46 -2.75 8.63
CA ASN A 129 -9.56 -3.93 8.59
C ASN A 129 -9.43 -4.56 7.20
N GLY A 130 -9.97 -3.95 6.16
CA GLY A 130 -9.88 -4.46 4.80
C GLY A 130 -8.83 -3.74 3.97
N SER A 131 -8.26 -4.44 3.01
CA SER A 131 -7.44 -3.83 1.97
C SER A 131 -8.29 -2.96 1.03
N ILE A 132 -7.69 -1.89 0.55
CA ILE A 132 -8.27 -1.02 -0.48
C ILE A 132 -7.41 -1.14 -1.73
N ARG A 133 -8.02 -1.48 -2.84
CA ARG A 133 -7.36 -1.54 -4.14
C ARG A 133 -8.10 -0.68 -5.14
N THR A 134 -7.39 0.18 -5.86
CA THR A 134 -7.96 1.00 -6.92
C THR A 134 -7.14 0.85 -8.21
N ILE A 135 -7.84 0.73 -9.33
CA ILE A 135 -7.24 0.65 -10.67
C ILE A 135 -7.99 1.60 -11.59
N ASP A 136 -7.25 2.37 -12.41
CA ASP A 136 -7.82 3.34 -13.35
C ASP A 136 -8.76 4.37 -12.66
N GLY A 137 -8.29 4.98 -11.57
CA GLY A 137 -9.06 5.95 -10.80
C GLY A 137 -8.80 7.40 -11.18
N THR A 138 -9.71 8.28 -10.76
CA THR A 138 -9.52 9.73 -10.83
C THR A 138 -9.69 10.34 -9.42
N GLY A 139 -8.76 11.22 -9.04
CA GLY A 139 -8.80 11.91 -7.75
C GLY A 139 -9.43 13.31 -7.83
N PRO A 140 -9.51 14.02 -6.69
CA PRO A 140 -8.77 13.75 -5.46
C PRO A 140 -9.29 12.50 -4.73
N ALA A 141 -8.39 11.55 -4.42
CA ALA A 141 -8.73 10.32 -3.75
C ALA A 141 -8.21 10.32 -2.30
N ARG A 142 -9.07 9.97 -1.34
CA ARG A 142 -8.69 9.74 0.07
C ARG A 142 -8.99 8.30 0.45
N LEU A 143 -7.93 7.53 0.63
CA LEU A 143 -7.98 6.11 0.96
C LEU A 143 -7.46 5.92 2.38
N HIS A 144 -8.29 5.39 3.25
CA HIS A 144 -7.93 5.18 4.64
C HIS A 144 -8.31 3.78 5.13
N THR A 145 -7.35 3.09 5.74
CA THR A 145 -7.61 1.85 6.46
C THR A 145 -6.75 1.77 7.73
N SER A 146 -7.18 1.03 8.75
CA SER A 146 -6.33 0.87 9.94
C SER A 146 -5.38 -0.32 9.81
N ASN A 147 -5.85 -1.45 9.28
CA ASN A 147 -5.07 -2.70 9.28
C ASN A 147 -4.90 -3.33 7.89
N GLY A 148 -5.54 -2.81 6.87
CA GLY A 148 -5.41 -3.29 5.50
C GLY A 148 -4.31 -2.60 4.70
N SER A 149 -3.85 -3.23 3.64
CA SER A 149 -2.97 -2.59 2.65
C SER A 149 -3.76 -1.67 1.72
N ILE A 150 -3.06 -0.67 1.19
CA ILE A 150 -3.59 0.20 0.14
C ILE A 150 -2.77 -0.03 -1.12
N HIS A 151 -3.45 -0.41 -2.21
CA HIS A 151 -2.86 -0.56 -3.52
C HIS A 151 -3.54 0.38 -4.50
N VAL A 152 -2.76 1.23 -5.13
CA VAL A 152 -3.24 2.17 -6.16
C VAL A 152 -2.47 1.92 -7.44
N GLN A 153 -3.21 1.74 -8.54
CA GLN A 153 -2.64 1.61 -9.86
C GLN A 153 -3.33 2.58 -10.81
N ASP A 154 -2.53 3.36 -11.55
CA ASP A 154 -2.97 4.28 -12.61
C ASP A 154 -4.06 5.27 -12.13
N LEU A 155 -3.70 6.13 -11.17
CA LEU A 155 -4.57 7.19 -10.65
C LEU A 155 -4.20 8.56 -11.26
N ARG A 156 -5.19 9.32 -11.69
CA ARG A 156 -5.03 10.71 -12.11
C ARG A 156 -5.60 11.66 -11.08
N GLY A 157 -4.76 12.55 -10.55
CA GLY A 157 -5.13 13.54 -9.54
C GLY A 157 -4.45 13.30 -8.19
N ALA A 158 -4.74 14.17 -7.22
CA ALA A 158 -4.15 14.08 -5.90
C ALA A 158 -4.59 12.83 -5.14
N LEU A 159 -3.66 12.24 -4.39
CA LEU A 159 -3.89 11.05 -3.59
C LEU A 159 -3.44 11.24 -2.14
N THR A 160 -4.32 10.92 -1.21
CA THR A 160 -3.98 10.69 0.20
C THR A 160 -4.24 9.22 0.54
N ALA A 161 -3.21 8.48 0.90
CA ALA A 161 -3.28 7.06 1.25
C ALA A 161 -2.74 6.82 2.66
N GLU A 162 -3.59 6.39 3.58
CA GLU A 162 -3.27 6.27 4.99
C GLU A 162 -3.62 4.89 5.54
N THR A 163 -2.64 4.23 6.16
CA THR A 163 -2.86 3.00 6.95
C THR A 163 -2.04 3.02 8.23
N SER A 164 -2.42 2.23 9.23
CA SER A 164 -1.60 2.13 10.45
C SER A 164 -0.64 0.95 10.40
N ASN A 165 -1.07 -0.20 9.91
CA ASN A 165 -0.32 -1.45 10.14
C ASN A 165 0.13 -2.18 8.88
N ALA A 166 -0.29 -1.78 7.71
CA ALA A 166 0.03 -2.50 6.49
C ALA A 166 0.71 -1.62 5.44
N ALA A 167 1.03 -2.19 4.30
CA ALA A 167 1.73 -1.52 3.23
C ALA A 167 0.87 -0.51 2.47
N VAL A 168 1.53 0.54 1.96
CA VAL A 168 1.00 1.43 0.92
C VAL A 168 1.84 1.22 -0.34
N GLU A 169 1.20 0.75 -1.41
CA GLU A 169 1.83 0.47 -2.69
C GLU A 169 1.15 1.27 -3.79
N LEU A 170 1.90 2.12 -4.43
CA LEU A 170 1.43 3.06 -5.44
C LEU A 170 2.20 2.84 -6.74
N ASP A 171 1.49 2.71 -7.84
CA ASP A 171 2.08 2.57 -9.17
C ASP A 171 1.30 3.40 -10.20
N GLY A 172 1.97 4.35 -10.86
CA GLY A 172 1.34 5.18 -11.89
C GLY A 172 0.40 6.24 -11.30
N VAL A 173 0.90 7.16 -10.47
CA VAL A 173 0.09 8.28 -9.97
C VAL A 173 0.49 9.58 -10.66
N GLU A 174 -0.45 10.20 -11.37
CA GLU A 174 -0.31 11.52 -12.01
C GLU A 174 -0.92 12.59 -11.12
N GLY A 175 -0.18 13.10 -10.15
CA GLY A 175 -0.62 14.13 -9.20
C GLY A 175 0.17 14.10 -7.89
N ASP A 176 -0.19 15.00 -6.98
CA ASP A 176 0.45 15.05 -5.67
C ASP A 176 0.02 13.88 -4.79
N VAL A 177 0.98 13.26 -4.12
CA VAL A 177 0.78 12.07 -3.28
C VAL A 177 1.18 12.35 -1.85
N THR A 178 0.30 12.02 -0.91
CA THR A 178 0.60 11.89 0.52
C THR A 178 0.36 10.44 0.94
N ALA A 179 1.41 9.73 1.33
CA ALA A 179 1.35 8.34 1.77
C ALA A 179 1.80 8.20 3.22
N HIS A 180 0.97 7.63 4.06
CA HIS A 180 1.26 7.43 5.48
C HIS A 180 1.02 6.00 5.93
N SER A 181 2.01 5.43 6.65
CA SER A 181 1.84 4.21 7.41
C SER A 181 2.61 4.28 8.72
N SER A 182 2.09 3.74 9.82
CA SER A 182 2.88 3.67 11.05
C SER A 182 3.85 2.48 11.03
N ASN A 183 3.41 1.32 10.57
CA ASN A 183 4.18 0.07 10.68
C ASN A 183 4.45 -0.62 9.34
N GLY A 184 3.73 -0.30 8.28
CA GLY A 184 3.89 -0.88 6.96
C GLY A 184 4.90 -0.12 6.09
N HIS A 185 5.43 -0.81 5.11
CA HIS A 185 6.30 -0.17 4.12
C HIS A 185 5.50 0.69 3.14
N ILE A 186 6.17 1.70 2.61
CA ILE A 186 5.64 2.54 1.54
C ILE A 186 6.48 2.30 0.29
N ARG A 187 5.83 1.90 -0.79
CA ARG A 187 6.43 1.77 -2.11
C ARG A 187 5.67 2.63 -3.10
N ALA A 188 6.37 3.49 -3.81
CA ALA A 188 5.78 4.29 -4.86
C ALA A 188 6.65 4.24 -6.11
N GLU A 189 6.06 3.89 -7.24
CA GLU A 189 6.70 3.84 -8.54
C GLU A 189 5.90 4.65 -9.55
N ARG A 190 6.55 5.21 -10.56
CA ARG A 190 5.93 5.99 -11.63
C ARG A 190 5.05 7.14 -11.11
N VAL A 191 5.52 7.85 -10.08
CA VAL A 191 4.83 9.03 -9.56
C VAL A 191 5.26 10.27 -10.34
N ASN A 192 4.27 10.99 -10.86
CA ASN A 192 4.44 12.24 -11.59
C ASN A 192 3.73 13.37 -10.82
N GLY A 193 4.43 13.99 -9.89
CA GLY A 193 3.94 15.02 -8.98
C GLY A 193 4.74 15.09 -7.70
N GLY A 194 4.32 15.93 -6.75
CA GLY A 194 4.88 15.99 -5.40
C GLY A 194 4.62 14.71 -4.63
N LEU A 195 5.59 14.29 -3.81
CA LEU A 195 5.46 13.07 -3.04
C LEU A 195 5.88 13.31 -1.58
N GLU A 196 4.95 13.06 -0.68
CA GLU A 196 5.20 13.04 0.76
C GLU A 196 4.95 11.62 1.29
N ALA A 197 5.98 10.99 1.86
CA ALA A 197 5.91 9.64 2.41
C ALA A 197 6.36 9.63 3.87
N HIS A 198 5.51 9.13 4.75
CA HIS A 198 5.80 9.04 6.17
C HIS A 198 5.54 7.64 6.72
N THR A 199 6.55 7.06 7.39
CA THR A 199 6.39 5.81 8.15
C THR A 199 7.20 5.86 9.45
N SER A 200 6.78 5.13 10.48
CA SER A 200 7.55 5.09 11.72
C SER A 200 8.52 3.90 11.75
N ASN A 201 8.11 2.73 11.31
CA ASN A 201 8.85 1.50 11.61
C ASN A 201 9.29 0.68 10.40
N SER A 202 8.94 1.05 9.21
CA SER A 202 9.25 0.25 8.03
C SER A 202 9.95 1.05 6.94
N SER A 203 10.36 0.37 5.86
CA SER A 203 11.10 0.99 4.78
C SER A 203 10.22 1.84 3.86
N VAL A 204 10.85 2.82 3.24
CA VAL A 204 10.29 3.65 2.18
C VAL A 204 11.11 3.44 0.91
N ASN A 205 10.45 3.03 -0.17
CA ASN A 205 11.04 2.79 -1.48
C ASN A 205 10.32 3.63 -2.53
N LEU A 206 11.02 4.59 -3.11
CA LEU A 206 10.44 5.52 -4.08
C LEU A 206 11.19 5.49 -5.40
N LYS A 207 10.44 5.38 -6.50
CA LYS A 207 10.93 5.64 -7.86
C LYS A 207 10.11 6.79 -8.45
N VAL A 208 10.72 7.95 -8.46
CA VAL A 208 10.10 9.19 -8.92
C VAL A 208 10.59 9.49 -10.32
N ASP A 209 9.70 9.41 -11.31
CA ASP A 209 10.08 9.59 -12.71
C ASP A 209 10.14 11.06 -13.09
N ARG A 210 9.16 11.87 -12.66
CA ARG A 210 9.14 13.31 -12.83
C ARG A 210 8.51 13.93 -11.60
N ALA A 211 9.13 14.91 -11.02
CA ALA A 211 8.56 15.67 -9.92
C ALA A 211 8.72 17.16 -10.18
N ASP A 212 7.61 17.85 -10.38
CA ASP A 212 7.56 19.30 -10.46
C ASP A 212 7.60 19.94 -9.07
N LYS A 213 7.34 19.12 -8.03
CA LYS A 213 7.28 19.52 -6.64
C LYS A 213 8.25 18.70 -5.78
N PRO A 214 8.55 19.15 -4.55
CA PRO A 214 9.48 18.46 -3.66
C PRO A 214 9.08 17.03 -3.33
N VAL A 215 10.07 16.18 -3.15
CA VAL A 215 9.94 14.85 -2.55
C VAL A 215 10.34 14.95 -1.08
N ARG A 216 9.42 14.62 -0.17
CA ARG A 216 9.65 14.59 1.28
C ARG A 216 9.46 13.18 1.80
N VAL A 217 10.46 12.68 2.54
CA VAL A 217 10.40 11.36 3.18
C VAL A 217 10.80 11.48 4.63
N GLU A 218 9.95 10.98 5.50
CA GLU A 218 10.22 10.91 6.93
C GLU A 218 10.01 9.50 7.46
N SER A 219 11.02 8.98 8.16
CA SER A 219 10.94 7.69 8.85
C SER A 219 11.63 7.78 10.22
N SER A 220 11.22 6.96 11.18
CA SER A 220 11.98 6.84 12.44
C SER A 220 12.96 5.68 12.39
N ASN A 221 12.51 4.49 11.98
CA ASN A 221 13.30 3.27 12.06
C ASN A 221 13.49 2.54 10.73
N GLY A 222 12.83 3.00 9.67
CA GLY A 222 12.88 2.36 8.36
C GLY A 222 13.99 2.91 7.46
N ALA A 223 14.59 2.04 6.68
CA ALA A 223 15.51 2.45 5.62
C ALA A 223 14.76 3.19 4.51
N VAL A 224 15.39 4.21 3.97
CA VAL A 224 14.84 5.01 2.88
C VAL A 224 15.69 4.82 1.64
N ASP A 225 15.04 4.43 0.54
CA ASP A 225 15.64 4.30 -0.78
C ASP A 225 14.86 5.16 -1.77
N VAL A 226 15.52 6.12 -2.41
CA VAL A 226 14.89 7.03 -3.36
C VAL A 226 15.66 6.99 -4.68
N SER A 227 14.99 6.62 -5.76
CA SER A 227 15.51 6.66 -7.12
C SER A 227 14.88 7.81 -7.90
N LEU A 228 15.73 8.72 -8.40
CA LEU A 228 15.32 9.91 -9.13
C LEU A 228 15.49 9.70 -10.64
N ALA A 229 14.55 10.21 -11.44
CA ALA A 229 14.64 10.18 -12.90
C ALA A 229 15.75 11.12 -13.44
N PRO A 230 16.21 10.89 -14.68
CA PRO A 230 17.22 11.75 -15.30
C PRO A 230 16.86 13.23 -15.38
N ASP A 231 15.60 13.55 -15.54
CA ASP A 231 15.05 14.90 -15.66
C ASP A 231 14.47 15.47 -14.35
N PHE A 232 14.80 14.85 -13.22
CA PHE A 232 14.37 15.32 -11.91
C PHE A 232 14.95 16.70 -11.61
N ALA A 233 14.09 17.69 -11.36
CA ALA A 233 14.47 19.11 -11.23
C ALA A 233 13.86 19.77 -9.97
N SER A 234 13.59 19.03 -8.93
CA SER A 234 12.99 19.55 -7.70
C SER A 234 13.84 19.26 -6.46
N ASN A 235 13.32 19.56 -5.28
CA ASN A 235 14.00 19.33 -4.02
C ASN A 235 13.70 17.95 -3.45
N VAL A 236 14.68 17.36 -2.78
CA VAL A 236 14.55 16.09 -2.05
C VAL A 236 14.88 16.33 -0.60
N HIS A 237 13.95 16.04 0.28
CA HIS A 237 14.17 16.09 1.71
C HIS A 237 13.91 14.70 2.31
N VAL A 238 14.96 14.10 2.90
CA VAL A 238 14.85 12.77 3.53
C VAL A 238 15.39 12.83 4.94
N ASN A 239 14.55 12.44 5.88
CA ASN A 239 14.90 12.36 7.29
C ASN A 239 14.57 10.98 7.86
N THR A 240 15.54 10.35 8.53
CA THR A 240 15.30 9.16 9.35
C THR A 240 16.12 9.24 10.64
N SER A 241 15.74 8.51 11.69
CA SER A 241 16.50 8.53 12.93
C SER A 241 17.50 7.37 13.03
N ASN A 242 17.06 6.16 12.73
CA ASN A 242 17.84 4.96 13.08
C ASN A 242 18.26 4.11 11.88
N SER A 243 17.98 4.54 10.67
CA SER A 243 18.23 3.70 9.50
C SER A 243 18.96 4.44 8.39
N SER A 244 19.40 3.69 7.37
CA SER A 244 20.16 4.24 6.25
C SER A 244 19.28 4.99 5.25
N ILE A 245 19.89 5.97 4.62
CA ILE A 245 19.36 6.68 3.46
C ILE A 245 20.20 6.31 2.25
N THR A 246 19.56 5.87 1.18
CA THR A 246 20.17 5.67 -0.13
C THR A 246 19.43 6.51 -1.15
N VAL A 247 20.15 7.35 -1.89
CA VAL A 247 19.56 8.14 -2.98
C VAL A 247 20.29 7.80 -4.27
N HIS A 248 19.54 7.28 -5.24
CA HIS A 248 20.02 7.01 -6.59
C HIS A 248 19.76 8.23 -7.45
N VAL A 249 20.83 8.90 -7.82
CA VAL A 249 20.81 10.19 -8.51
C VAL A 249 21.21 9.99 -9.97
N PRO A 250 20.64 10.73 -10.93
CA PRO A 250 21.05 10.68 -12.33
C PRO A 250 22.55 10.93 -12.51
N THR A 251 23.10 10.47 -13.65
CA THR A 251 24.53 10.61 -13.94
C THR A 251 25.00 12.08 -13.99
N GLU A 252 24.12 12.98 -14.41
CA GLU A 252 24.37 14.43 -14.44
C GLU A 252 23.41 15.17 -13.48
N PRO A 253 23.65 15.09 -12.17
CA PRO A 253 22.76 15.71 -11.19
C PRO A 253 22.95 17.21 -11.16
N ASN A 254 21.88 17.94 -10.81
CA ASN A 254 21.88 19.36 -10.71
C ASN A 254 21.25 19.83 -9.38
N ALA A 255 22.01 19.68 -8.29
CA ALA A 255 21.52 19.99 -6.96
C ALA A 255 22.63 20.43 -6.01
N ARG A 256 22.28 21.25 -5.03
CA ARG A 256 23.06 21.43 -3.80
C ARG A 256 22.76 20.26 -2.87
N LEU A 257 23.80 19.54 -2.45
CA LEU A 257 23.70 18.43 -1.49
C LEU A 257 24.06 18.91 -0.10
N ILE A 258 23.21 18.59 0.85
CA ILE A 258 23.45 18.72 2.29
C ILE A 258 23.13 17.37 2.92
N ALA A 259 24.15 16.64 3.37
CA ALA A 259 23.97 15.35 4.01
C ALA A 259 24.58 15.37 5.41
N ARG A 260 23.83 14.88 6.41
CA ARG A 260 24.24 14.89 7.83
C ARG A 260 23.87 13.59 8.51
N THR A 261 24.81 13.05 9.29
CA THR A 261 24.55 11.95 10.21
C THR A 261 25.27 12.22 11.54
N SER A 262 24.74 11.70 12.66
CA SER A 262 25.44 11.84 13.95
C SER A 262 26.44 10.70 14.17
N ASN A 263 26.03 9.46 13.90
CA ASN A 263 26.81 8.25 14.23
C ASN A 263 27.09 7.35 13.01
N GLY A 264 26.99 7.87 11.79
CA GLY A 264 27.21 7.11 10.57
C GLY A 264 28.31 7.65 9.68
N ASN A 265 28.35 7.16 8.47
CA ASN A 265 29.23 7.62 7.39
C ASN A 265 28.41 8.12 6.21
N ILE A 266 28.92 9.13 5.51
CA ILE A 266 28.35 9.62 4.27
C ILE A 266 29.28 9.23 3.13
N SER A 267 28.73 8.67 2.06
CA SER A 267 29.47 8.35 0.83
C SER A 267 28.71 8.85 -0.40
N SER A 268 29.46 9.21 -1.44
CA SER A 268 28.94 9.69 -2.71
C SER A 268 29.81 9.16 -3.85
N ASP A 269 29.15 8.72 -4.93
CA ASP A 269 29.80 8.32 -6.19
C ASP A 269 30.14 9.52 -7.08
N PHE A 270 29.79 10.72 -6.65
CA PHE A 270 29.97 11.94 -7.45
C PHE A 270 31.15 12.78 -6.96
N ASP A 271 31.92 13.31 -7.89
CA ASP A 271 32.86 14.38 -7.61
C ASP A 271 32.09 15.68 -7.35
N MET A 272 32.31 16.28 -6.20
CA MET A 272 31.60 17.49 -5.76
C MET A 272 32.53 18.66 -5.60
N ARG A 273 32.05 19.86 -5.93
CA ARG A 273 32.65 21.10 -5.44
C ARG A 273 32.26 21.29 -4.00
N VAL A 274 33.15 20.94 -3.08
CA VAL A 274 32.93 21.10 -1.64
C VAL A 274 32.88 22.58 -1.29
N ARG A 275 31.79 23.02 -0.67
CA ARG A 275 31.66 24.33 -0.05
C ARG A 275 31.26 24.12 1.41
N GLY A 276 32.21 24.27 2.34
CA GLY A 276 31.95 24.12 3.77
C GLY A 276 32.70 22.95 4.41
N GLU A 277 32.18 22.42 5.50
CA GLU A 277 32.77 21.31 6.22
C GLU A 277 32.59 19.99 5.48
N PHE A 278 33.70 19.34 5.20
CA PHE A 278 33.72 17.95 4.74
C PHE A 278 34.25 17.07 5.86
N SER A 279 33.42 16.22 6.41
CA SER A 279 33.81 15.27 7.43
C SER A 279 33.13 13.93 7.20
N LYS A 280 33.50 12.93 7.96
CA LYS A 280 32.91 11.59 7.90
C LYS A 280 31.38 11.59 8.04
N ASN A 281 30.83 12.56 8.78
CA ASN A 281 29.42 12.62 9.16
C ASN A 281 28.70 13.89 8.67
N ARG A 282 29.37 14.72 7.87
CA ARG A 282 28.80 15.91 7.24
C ARG A 282 29.39 16.14 5.87
N MET A 283 28.54 16.30 4.89
CA MET A 283 28.92 16.52 3.50
C MET A 283 28.04 17.64 2.92
N GLU A 284 28.69 18.73 2.52
CA GLU A 284 28.03 19.82 1.81
C GLU A 284 28.78 20.10 0.50
N GLY A 285 28.04 20.12 -0.60
CA GLY A 285 28.64 20.31 -1.91
C GLY A 285 27.60 20.68 -2.97
N THR A 286 28.10 20.98 -4.17
CA THR A 286 27.27 21.28 -5.31
C THR A 286 27.54 20.25 -6.41
N LEU A 287 26.50 19.64 -6.89
CA LEU A 287 26.45 18.76 -8.03
C LEU A 287 25.92 19.55 -9.23
N GLY A 288 26.67 19.62 -10.32
CA GLY A 288 26.30 20.41 -11.49
C GLY A 288 26.19 21.92 -11.17
N ARG A 289 25.06 22.55 -11.54
CA ARG A 289 24.79 23.97 -11.30
C ARG A 289 24.23 24.26 -9.90
N GLY A 290 23.61 23.26 -9.25
CA GLY A 290 23.06 23.39 -7.91
C GLY A 290 21.65 23.99 -7.85
N ASP A 291 20.82 23.78 -8.86
CA ASP A 291 19.49 24.37 -8.95
C ASP A 291 18.49 23.76 -7.96
N GLY A 292 18.60 22.44 -7.67
CA GLY A 292 17.79 21.74 -6.66
C GLY A 292 18.49 21.68 -5.29
N LEU A 293 17.78 21.22 -4.26
CA LEU A 293 18.30 20.95 -2.92
C LEU A 293 18.05 19.51 -2.54
N PHE A 294 19.12 18.76 -2.24
CA PHE A 294 19.05 17.44 -1.60
C PHE A 294 19.49 17.59 -0.15
N ASP A 295 18.53 17.54 0.77
CA ASP A 295 18.75 17.61 2.22
C ASP A 295 18.46 16.26 2.84
N LEU A 296 19.53 15.56 3.25
CA LEU A 296 19.50 14.18 3.72
C LEU A 296 20.02 14.12 5.17
N SER A 297 19.22 13.62 6.07
CA SER A 297 19.63 13.51 7.49
C SER A 297 19.24 12.20 8.13
N THR A 298 20.18 11.62 8.89
CA THR A 298 19.94 10.48 9.79
C THR A 298 20.71 10.66 11.08
N SER A 299 20.30 10.01 12.16
CA SER A 299 21.07 10.09 13.40
C SER A 299 22.06 8.93 13.55
N ASN A 300 21.65 7.70 13.28
CA ASN A 300 22.40 6.51 13.68
C ASN A 300 22.88 5.61 12.54
N SER A 301 22.82 6.04 11.31
CA SER A 301 23.19 5.18 10.18
C SER A 301 23.87 5.95 9.04
N SER A 302 24.15 5.26 7.94
CA SER A 302 24.88 5.82 6.80
C SER A 302 23.95 6.47 5.78
N ILE A 303 24.49 7.45 5.04
CA ILE A 303 23.88 8.07 3.88
C ILE A 303 24.72 7.72 2.65
N ARG A 304 24.08 7.23 1.60
CA ARG A 304 24.72 6.88 0.33
C ARG A 304 24.08 7.64 -0.80
N ILE A 305 24.88 8.31 -1.59
CA ILE A 305 24.46 8.98 -2.81
C ILE A 305 25.09 8.23 -3.98
N LEU A 306 24.30 7.43 -4.65
CA LEU A 306 24.75 6.50 -5.68
C LEU A 306 24.40 7.04 -7.07
N ARG A 307 25.26 6.73 -8.03
CA ARG A 307 24.97 7.01 -9.44
C ARG A 307 24.01 5.95 -9.99
N ARG A 308 22.99 6.40 -10.70
CA ARG A 308 22.02 5.55 -11.40
C ARG A 308 22.52 5.20 -12.79
#